data_25c60a7229744dd39d9680e05f58e38d
#
_entry.id   25c60a7229744dd39d9680e05f58e38d
#
_cell.length_a   1.000
_cell.length_b   1.000
_cell.length_c   1.000
_cell.angle_alpha   90.00
_cell.angle_beta   90.00
_cell.angle_gamma   90.00
#
_symmetry.space_group_name_H-M   'P 1'
#
loop_
_entity.id
_entity.type
_entity.pdbx_description
1 polymer ?
#
loop_
_entity_poly.entity_id
_entity_poly.type
_entity_poly.pdbx_seq_one_letter_code
_entity_poly.pdbx_strand_id
1 'polypeptide(L)'
;MSDNSEYNRNRPIGKRILLVTGPQGSGNHLFSKILGLSEHVYGWDFGEKYWIPSDEEPFAECWVNPELTVPTLEKIKETYVVANVSVPFVFDGEKRIPAIQEFVDEAKSAGHRVTVCIVSRDRNINCLQ
;
A
#
# COMPACT_ATOMS: atom_id res chain seq x y z
N MET A 1 28.81 -14.47 -7.97
CA MET A 1 28.52 -14.97 -9.30
C MET A 1 28.02 -13.84 -10.18
N SER A 2 28.76 -13.60 -11.23
CA SER A 2 28.37 -12.61 -12.20
C SER A 2 26.99 -12.88 -12.79
N ASP A 3 26.60 -14.13 -12.80
CA ASP A 3 25.33 -14.55 -13.36
C ASP A 3 24.12 -14.01 -12.63
N ASN A 4 24.28 -13.67 -11.34
CA ASN A 4 23.17 -13.15 -10.56
C ASN A 4 22.71 -11.79 -11.04
N SER A 5 23.64 -10.92 -11.45
CA SER A 5 23.25 -9.61 -11.94
C SER A 5 22.58 -9.70 -13.30
N GLU A 6 23.06 -10.60 -14.17
CA GLU A 6 22.46 -10.82 -15.46
C GLU A 6 21.10 -11.50 -15.34
N TYR A 7 21.02 -12.47 -14.47
CA TYR A 7 19.77 -13.15 -14.16
C TYR A 7 18.73 -12.17 -13.61
N ASN A 8 19.17 -11.28 -12.71
CA ASN A 8 18.27 -10.29 -12.10
C ASN A 8 17.77 -9.26 -13.11
N ARG A 9 18.53 -8.98 -14.16
CA ARG A 9 18.06 -8.07 -15.20
C ARG A 9 16.88 -8.63 -15.99
N ASN A 10 16.77 -9.94 -16.06
CA ASN A 10 15.69 -10.61 -16.77
C ASN A 10 14.49 -10.90 -15.88
N ARG A 11 14.61 -10.63 -14.59
CA ARG A 11 13.50 -10.78 -13.65
C ARG A 11 12.77 -9.47 -13.47
N PRO A 12 11.44 -9.52 -13.33
CA PRO A 12 10.72 -8.34 -12.88
C PRO A 12 11.30 -7.86 -11.55
N ILE A 13 11.59 -6.56 -11.47
CA ILE A 13 12.06 -5.97 -10.22
C ILE A 13 10.88 -5.93 -9.25
N GLY A 14 11.10 -6.40 -8.03
CA GLY A 14 10.09 -6.32 -6.99
C GLY A 14 9.77 -4.87 -6.65
N LYS A 15 8.53 -4.63 -6.32
CA LYS A 15 8.08 -3.30 -5.94
C LYS A 15 8.52 -2.97 -4.53
N ARG A 16 8.60 -1.68 -4.24
CA ARG A 16 8.81 -1.16 -2.90
C ARG A 16 7.51 -0.53 -2.46
N ILE A 17 6.91 -1.13 -1.46
CA ILE A 17 5.59 -0.76 -1.00
C ILE A 17 5.71 -0.09 0.36
N LEU A 18 5.18 1.11 0.48
CA LEU A 18 5.03 1.79 1.75
C LEU A 18 3.56 1.67 2.15
N LEU A 19 3.29 0.91 3.18
CA LEU A 19 1.96 0.76 3.72
C LEU A 19 1.78 1.73 4.88
N VAL A 20 0.88 2.68 4.72
CA VAL A 20 0.56 3.67 5.74
C VAL A 20 -0.75 3.25 6.40
N THR A 21 -0.74 3.12 7.72
CA THR A 21 -1.92 2.70 8.46
C THR A 21 -2.00 3.44 9.79
N GLY A 22 -3.10 3.30 10.48
CA GLY A 22 -3.34 3.91 11.76
C GLY A 22 -4.83 4.00 12.05
N PRO A 23 -5.21 4.45 13.24
CA PRO A 23 -6.62 4.63 13.55
C PRO A 23 -7.23 5.73 12.67
N GLN A 24 -8.53 5.67 12.47
CA GLN A 24 -9.25 6.73 11.77
C GLN A 24 -9.01 8.05 12.48
N GLY A 25 -8.82 9.11 11.69
CA GLY A 25 -8.55 10.45 12.22
C GLY A 25 -7.10 10.68 12.61
N SER A 26 -6.19 9.73 12.35
CA SER A 26 -4.77 9.90 12.67
C SER A 26 -4.02 10.76 11.64
N GLY A 27 -4.60 10.99 10.46
CA GLY A 27 -3.93 11.71 9.39
C GLY A 27 -3.22 10.81 8.39
N ASN A 28 -3.42 9.49 8.48
CA ASN A 28 -2.78 8.53 7.58
C ASN A 28 -3.17 8.76 6.12
N HIS A 29 -4.41 9.16 5.86
CA HIS A 29 -4.85 9.47 4.50
C HIS A 29 -4.10 10.66 3.92
N LEU A 30 -3.99 11.74 4.70
CA LEU A 30 -3.27 12.94 4.28
C LEU A 30 -1.81 12.62 4.02
N PHE A 31 -1.18 11.87 4.93
CA PHE A 31 0.20 11.48 4.78
C PHE A 31 0.42 10.66 3.50
N SER A 32 -0.46 9.72 3.24
CA SER A 32 -0.40 8.89 2.03
C SER A 32 -0.58 9.72 0.76
N LYS A 33 -1.49 10.70 0.79
CA LYS A 33 -1.72 11.57 -0.37
C LYS A 33 -0.49 12.42 -0.68
N ILE A 34 0.17 12.93 0.36
CA ILE A 34 1.40 13.70 0.17
C ILE A 34 2.48 12.85 -0.47
N LEU A 35 2.64 11.62 0.00
CA LEU A 35 3.62 10.69 -0.57
C LEU A 35 3.29 10.33 -2.01
N GLY A 36 2.01 10.26 -2.35
CA GLY A 36 1.57 9.92 -3.69
C GLY A 36 1.63 11.05 -4.70
N LEU A 37 2.08 12.25 -4.31
CA LEU A 37 2.17 13.38 -5.24
C LEU A 37 3.29 13.21 -6.27
N SER A 38 4.25 12.34 -6.01
CA SER A 38 5.33 12.08 -6.97
C SER A 38 4.79 11.29 -8.16
N GLU A 39 5.13 11.72 -9.37
CA GLU A 39 4.69 11.04 -10.59
C GLU A 39 5.29 9.64 -10.75
N HIS A 40 6.32 9.33 -9.99
CA HIS A 40 6.96 8.00 -10.03
C HIS A 40 6.43 7.04 -8.99
N VAL A 41 5.46 7.49 -8.20
CA VAL A 41 4.87 6.69 -7.13
C VAL A 41 3.41 6.43 -7.45
N TYR A 42 3.03 5.16 -7.42
CA TYR A 42 1.63 4.79 -7.51
C TYR A 42 1.00 4.93 -6.11
N GLY A 43 -0.09 5.61 -6.04
CA GLY A 43 -0.77 5.82 -4.79
C GLY A 43 -2.11 6.46 -5.00
N TRP A 44 -2.62 7.06 -3.96
CA TRP A 44 -3.90 7.72 -3.99
C TRP A 44 -3.79 8.99 -4.82
N ASP A 45 -4.50 9.05 -5.91
CA ASP A 45 -4.50 10.19 -6.81
C ASP A 45 -5.46 11.27 -6.30
N PHE A 46 -4.99 12.50 -6.29
CA PHE A 46 -5.86 13.62 -5.97
C PHE A 46 -6.86 13.92 -7.08
N GLY A 47 -6.47 13.74 -8.34
CA GLY A 47 -7.34 13.93 -9.49
C GLY A 47 -8.33 15.07 -9.32
N GLU A 48 -9.55 14.84 -9.77
CA GLU A 48 -10.65 15.80 -9.62
C GLU A 48 -11.35 15.63 -8.26
N LYS A 49 -11.16 14.50 -7.58
CA LYS A 49 -11.80 14.21 -6.30
C LYS A 49 -10.85 14.51 -5.16
N TYR A 50 -11.19 15.48 -4.36
CA TYR A 50 -10.44 15.81 -3.18
C TYR A 50 -10.57 14.74 -2.10
N TRP A 51 -11.69 14.04 -2.06
CA TRP A 51 -11.97 12.99 -1.08
C TRP A 51 -12.50 11.76 -1.79
N ILE A 52 -11.99 10.60 -1.42
CA ILE A 52 -12.37 9.32 -1.99
C ILE A 52 -12.80 8.40 -0.86
N PRO A 53 -13.97 7.74 -0.97
CA PRO A 53 -14.37 6.74 0.03
C PRO A 53 -13.34 5.63 0.17
N SER A 54 -13.28 5.04 1.36
CA SER A 54 -12.28 4.00 1.67
C SER A 54 -12.31 2.83 0.69
N ASP A 55 -13.49 2.44 0.24
CA ASP A 55 -13.64 1.31 -0.67
C ASP A 55 -13.27 1.63 -2.12
N GLU A 56 -12.99 2.90 -2.43
CA GLU A 56 -12.48 3.29 -3.74
C GLU A 56 -10.96 3.45 -3.76
N GLU A 57 -10.28 3.21 -2.66
CA GLU A 57 -8.82 3.24 -2.61
C GLU A 57 -8.22 2.13 -3.47
N PRO A 58 -7.00 2.36 -4.03
CA PRO A 58 -6.42 1.37 -4.96
C PRO A 58 -6.32 -0.05 -4.46
N PHE A 59 -6.17 -0.23 -3.14
CA PHE A 59 -6.00 -1.56 -2.56
C PHE A 59 -7.17 -1.99 -1.68
N ALA A 60 -8.31 -1.30 -1.80
CA ALA A 60 -9.44 -1.54 -0.90
C ALA A 60 -9.85 -3.01 -0.82
N GLU A 61 -9.97 -3.67 -1.96
CA GLU A 61 -10.37 -5.08 -2.00
C GLU A 61 -9.32 -5.99 -1.39
N CYS A 62 -8.05 -5.62 -1.46
CA CYS A 62 -6.96 -6.45 -0.92
C CYS A 62 -7.04 -6.58 0.59
N TRP A 63 -7.60 -5.59 1.27
CA TRP A 63 -7.74 -5.64 2.72
C TRP A 63 -8.82 -6.63 3.16
N VAL A 64 -9.73 -6.96 2.28
CA VAL A 64 -10.80 -7.93 2.53
C VAL A 64 -10.43 -9.29 1.94
N ASN A 65 -9.81 -9.27 0.78
CA ASN A 65 -9.41 -10.49 0.05
C ASN A 65 -7.91 -10.42 -0.25
N PRO A 66 -7.05 -10.84 0.68
CA PRO A 66 -5.60 -10.73 0.50
C PRO A 66 -5.05 -11.47 -0.72
N GLU A 67 -5.74 -12.49 -1.21
CA GLU A 67 -5.33 -13.20 -2.42
C GLU A 67 -5.33 -12.30 -3.67
N LEU A 68 -5.95 -11.13 -3.61
CA LEU A 68 -5.93 -10.17 -4.70
C LEU A 68 -4.69 -9.27 -4.67
N THR A 69 -3.87 -9.36 -3.63
CA THR A 69 -2.70 -8.50 -3.46
C THR A 69 -1.72 -8.61 -4.63
N VAL A 70 -1.29 -9.82 -4.95
CA VAL A 70 -0.31 -10.04 -6.02
C VAL A 70 -0.87 -9.65 -7.38
N PRO A 71 -2.08 -10.10 -7.77
CA PRO A 71 -2.64 -9.67 -9.05
C PRO A 71 -2.80 -8.15 -9.17
N THR A 72 -3.17 -7.48 -8.08
CA THR A 72 -3.29 -6.02 -8.06
C THR A 72 -1.95 -5.35 -8.28
N LEU A 73 -0.91 -5.81 -7.59
CA LEU A 73 0.43 -5.26 -7.73
C LEU A 73 1.00 -5.47 -9.14
N GLU A 74 0.68 -6.60 -9.75
CA GLU A 74 1.15 -6.90 -11.11
C GLU A 74 0.59 -5.94 -12.16
N LYS A 75 -0.57 -5.34 -11.91
CA LYS A 75 -1.19 -4.38 -12.82
C LYS A 75 -0.55 -2.98 -12.71
N ILE A 76 0.22 -2.75 -11.67
CA ILE A 76 0.85 -1.46 -11.42
C ILE A 76 2.24 -1.47 -12.04
N LYS A 77 2.53 -0.51 -12.89
CA LYS A 77 3.85 -0.45 -13.55
C LYS A 77 4.92 0.25 -12.71
N GLU A 78 4.52 1.13 -11.81
CA GLU A 78 5.46 1.85 -10.95
C GLU A 78 6.14 0.89 -9.98
N THR A 79 7.42 1.15 -9.71
CA THR A 79 8.18 0.37 -8.73
C THR A 79 7.86 0.79 -7.30
N TYR A 80 7.56 2.07 -7.09
CA TYR A 80 7.26 2.62 -5.77
C TYR A 80 5.76 2.76 -5.62
N VAL A 81 5.23 2.16 -4.56
CA VAL A 81 3.80 2.08 -4.31
C VAL A 81 3.50 2.52 -2.89
N VAL A 82 2.50 3.36 -2.72
CA VAL A 82 1.98 3.75 -1.41
C VAL A 82 0.60 3.14 -1.27
N ALA A 83 0.44 2.30 -0.28
CA ALA A 83 -0.86 1.74 0.11
C ALA A 83 -1.29 2.37 1.43
N ASN A 84 -2.58 2.52 1.63
CA ASN A 84 -3.12 3.18 2.80
C ASN A 84 -4.38 2.48 3.27
N VAL A 85 -4.48 2.27 4.57
CA VAL A 85 -5.70 1.74 5.16
C VAL A 85 -5.81 2.15 6.63
N SER A 86 -7.00 2.51 7.07
CA SER A 86 -7.27 2.79 8.48
C SER A 86 -7.68 1.51 9.21
N VAL A 87 -7.45 1.48 10.52
CA VAL A 87 -7.86 0.34 11.37
C VAL A 87 -8.83 0.88 12.43
N PRO A 88 -10.14 0.58 12.34
CA PRO A 88 -10.80 -0.14 11.25
C PRO A 88 -10.98 0.71 9.99
N PHE A 89 -11.40 0.07 8.91
CA PHE A 89 -11.75 0.78 7.68
C PHE A 89 -13.18 0.41 7.27
N VAL A 90 -13.75 1.22 6.39
CA VAL A 90 -15.11 0.97 5.89
C VAL A 90 -15.00 0.38 4.48
N PHE A 91 -15.65 -0.75 4.30
CA PHE A 91 -15.73 -1.40 3.00
C PHE A 91 -17.15 -1.93 2.82
N ASP A 92 -17.77 -1.55 1.70
CA ASP A 92 -19.14 -1.95 1.38
C ASP A 92 -20.12 -1.58 2.51
N GLY A 93 -19.94 -0.40 3.09
CA GLY A 93 -20.80 0.12 4.15
C GLY A 93 -20.58 -0.46 5.53
N GLU A 94 -19.63 -1.37 5.69
CA GLU A 94 -19.34 -2.01 6.97
C GLU A 94 -17.94 -1.70 7.46
N LYS A 95 -17.81 -1.56 8.78
CA LYS A 95 -16.51 -1.43 9.42
C LYS A 95 -15.84 -2.79 9.47
N ARG A 96 -14.61 -2.87 9.01
CA ARG A 96 -13.84 -4.12 8.97
C ARG A 96 -12.43 -3.88 9.47
N ILE A 97 -11.81 -4.95 9.94
CA ILE A 97 -10.39 -4.95 10.28
C ILE A 97 -9.62 -5.38 9.03
N PRO A 98 -8.71 -4.54 8.54
CA PRO A 98 -7.98 -4.89 7.32
C PRO A 98 -7.02 -6.05 7.56
N ALA A 99 -6.92 -6.94 6.58
CA ALA A 99 -6.02 -8.10 6.62
C ALA A 99 -4.59 -7.67 6.27
N ILE A 100 -4.01 -6.81 7.10
CA ILE A 100 -2.70 -6.22 6.83
C ILE A 100 -1.60 -7.27 6.78
N GLN A 101 -1.58 -8.19 7.76
CA GLN A 101 -0.51 -9.20 7.81
C GLN A 101 -0.55 -10.08 6.57
N GLU A 102 -1.73 -10.49 6.15
CA GLU A 102 -1.89 -11.33 4.97
C GLU A 102 -1.47 -10.59 3.70
N PHE A 103 -1.80 -9.30 3.60
CA PHE A 103 -1.36 -8.45 2.49
C PHE A 103 0.18 -8.40 2.44
N VAL A 104 0.80 -8.16 3.58
CA VAL A 104 2.26 -8.08 3.67
C VAL A 104 2.89 -9.43 3.29
N ASP A 105 2.34 -10.52 3.79
CA ASP A 105 2.86 -11.86 3.50
C ASP A 105 2.75 -12.19 2.01
N GLU A 106 1.61 -11.87 1.40
CA GLU A 106 1.42 -12.09 -0.04
C GLU A 106 2.40 -11.26 -0.86
N ALA A 107 2.57 -10.00 -0.53
CA ALA A 107 3.49 -9.13 -1.25
C ALA A 107 4.93 -9.62 -1.11
N LYS A 108 5.36 -9.97 0.09
CA LYS A 108 6.72 -10.47 0.33
C LYS A 108 6.98 -11.79 -0.37
N SER A 109 5.99 -12.68 -0.39
CA SER A 109 6.11 -13.97 -1.07
C SER A 109 6.33 -13.79 -2.59
N ALA A 110 5.81 -12.72 -3.15
CA ALA A 110 5.98 -12.42 -4.57
C ALA A 110 7.27 -11.64 -4.87
N GLY A 111 8.10 -11.39 -3.85
CA GLY A 111 9.39 -10.71 -4.03
C GLY A 111 9.36 -9.21 -3.82
N HIS A 112 8.25 -8.66 -3.36
CA HIS A 112 8.15 -7.22 -3.08
C HIS A 112 8.68 -6.90 -1.68
N ARG A 113 9.07 -5.66 -1.48
CA ARG A 113 9.48 -5.15 -0.16
C ARG A 113 8.37 -4.30 0.40
N VAL A 114 8.06 -4.50 1.68
CA VAL A 114 7.00 -3.76 2.35
C VAL A 114 7.55 -3.10 3.60
N THR A 115 7.33 -1.79 3.71
CA THR A 115 7.59 -1.02 4.92
C THR A 115 6.24 -0.56 5.46
N VAL A 116 5.97 -0.84 6.72
CA VAL A 116 4.71 -0.45 7.36
C VAL A 116 4.95 0.78 8.23
N CYS A 117 4.22 1.84 7.95
CA CYS A 117 4.27 3.07 8.73
C CYS A 117 2.95 3.27 9.46
N ILE A 118 3.03 3.42 10.77
CA ILE A 118 1.85 3.62 11.62
C ILE A 118 1.80 5.09 12.03
N VAL A 119 0.70 5.76 11.69
CA VAL A 119 0.46 7.14 12.05
C VAL A 119 -0.47 7.17 13.26
N SER A 120 0.00 7.74 14.36
CA SER A 120 -0.79 7.85 15.58
C SER A 120 -1.57 9.17 15.61
N ARG A 121 -2.47 9.29 16.59
CA ARG A 121 -3.24 10.52 16.78
C ARG A 121 -2.35 11.72 17.11
N ASP A 122 -1.20 11.46 17.71
CA ASP A 122 -0.24 12.52 18.02
C ASP A 122 0.59 12.89 16.79
N ARG A 123 0.23 12.33 15.63
CA ARG A 123 0.91 12.53 14.37
C ARG A 123 2.36 12.05 14.38
N ASN A 124 2.67 11.16 15.31
CA ASN A 124 3.94 10.45 15.29
C ASN A 124 3.87 9.35 14.23
N ILE A 125 4.95 9.18 13.52
CA ILE A 125 5.05 8.19 12.45
C ILE A 125 6.10 7.18 12.86
N ASN A 126 5.69 5.91 12.91
CA ASN A 126 6.57 4.79 13.22
C ASN A 126 6.57 3.84 12.04
N CYS A 127 7.75 3.59 11.49
CA CYS A 127 7.89 2.72 10.33
C CYS A 127 8.62 1.45 10.72
N LEU A 128 8.05 0.31 10.32
CA LEU A 128 8.58 -1.02 10.59
C LEU A 128 8.86 -1.71 9.27
N GLN A 129 10.02 -2.35 9.20
CA GLN A 129 10.41 -3.09 7.99
C GLN A 129 10.24 -4.59 8.16
#